data_3ab157e089f1b8fa3fa5f3561f64929e
#
_entry.id   3ab157e089f1b8fa3fa5f3561f64929e
#
_cell.length_a   1.000
_cell.length_b   1.000
_cell.length_c   1.000
_cell.angle_alpha   90.00
_cell.angle_beta   90.00
_cell.angle_gamma   90.00
#
_symmetry.space_group_name_H-M   'P 1'
#
loop_
_entity.id
_entity.type
_entity.pdbx_description
1 polymer ?
#
loop_
_entity_poly.entity_id
_entity_poly.type
_entity_poly.pdbx_seq_one_letter_code
_entity_poly.pdbx_strand_id
1 'polypeptide(L)'
;MHQVYWSHLSHEQWDWIIWLSLLGQSAYTISQFAKISKTSAWFNRQKFMKSSQLAKTQKPFTKLKCRIEIDETFIKEIHKGNFKNPDDPRKKWIEENAKDLNCCIEMAIDENKNIYAQTTNTKRLTKKWVQENLTSKLIEEKSIIVCDMQILYDTVAKQTKCTLKKFKSKENKELNYKNLSNISKIQSSLKEFITHYHGIGFTNIQNYLNRLGAKPLILTI
;
A
#
# COMPACT_ATOMS: atom_id res chain seq x y z
N MET A 1 3.00 22.96 -0.85
CA MET A 1 3.33 23.67 -2.11
C MET A 1 4.82 24.02 -2.30
N HIS A 2 5.69 23.97 -1.28
CA HIS A 2 7.09 24.43 -1.36
C HIS A 2 8.07 23.55 -2.18
N GLN A 3 7.77 22.30 -2.48
CA GLN A 3 8.71 21.41 -3.20
C GLN A 3 8.67 21.49 -4.74
N VAL A 4 7.69 22.17 -5.30
CA VAL A 4 7.56 22.34 -6.76
C VAL A 4 8.56 23.37 -7.30
N TYR A 5 9.00 24.31 -6.48
CA TYR A 5 9.87 25.42 -6.89
C TYR A 5 11.31 25.05 -7.28
N TRP A 6 11.75 23.80 -7.02
CA TRP A 6 13.11 23.34 -7.36
C TRP A 6 13.14 22.37 -8.55
N SER A 7 12.13 22.40 -9.40
CA SER A 7 12.13 21.59 -10.61
C SER A 7 12.14 22.48 -11.85
N HIS A 8 12.92 22.09 -12.87
CA HIS A 8 12.92 22.76 -14.17
C HIS A 8 11.65 22.45 -15.00
N LEU A 9 10.63 21.81 -14.41
CA LEU A 9 9.39 21.46 -15.07
C LEU A 9 8.39 22.61 -14.97
N SER A 10 7.66 22.86 -16.06
CA SER A 10 6.54 23.80 -16.08
C SER A 10 5.36 23.31 -15.23
N HIS A 11 4.42 24.20 -14.90
CA HIS A 11 3.18 23.85 -14.20
C HIS A 11 2.37 22.82 -14.98
N GLU A 12 2.24 22.99 -16.30
CA GLU A 12 1.54 22.06 -17.18
C GLU A 12 2.16 20.65 -17.14
N GLN A 13 3.49 20.55 -17.13
CA GLN A 13 4.19 19.28 -17.02
C GLN A 13 3.93 18.61 -15.67
N TRP A 14 3.86 19.39 -14.58
CA TRP A 14 3.50 18.88 -13.28
C TRP A 14 2.05 18.43 -13.22
N ASP A 15 1.12 19.13 -13.84
CA ASP A 15 -0.29 18.75 -13.90
C ASP A 15 -0.46 17.38 -14.59
N TRP A 16 0.22 17.16 -15.73
CA TRP A 16 0.26 15.87 -16.39
C TRP A 16 0.84 14.77 -15.50
N ILE A 17 1.97 15.04 -14.82
CA ILE A 17 2.60 14.08 -13.92
C ILE A 17 1.64 13.69 -12.80
N ILE A 18 1.04 14.67 -12.14
CA ILE A 18 0.11 14.45 -11.02
C ILE A 18 -1.12 13.69 -11.50
N TRP A 19 -1.79 14.18 -12.52
CA TRP A 19 -3.04 13.61 -13.00
C TRP A 19 -2.88 12.18 -13.49
N LEU A 20 -1.91 11.92 -14.36
CA LEU A 20 -1.64 10.59 -14.89
C LEU A 20 -1.10 9.63 -13.82
N SER A 21 -0.35 10.13 -12.84
CA SER A 21 0.04 9.32 -11.67
C SER A 21 -1.17 8.93 -10.83
N LEU A 22 -2.12 9.83 -10.64
CA LEU A 22 -3.38 9.55 -9.96
C LEU A 22 -4.24 8.54 -10.73
N LEU A 23 -4.21 8.52 -12.04
CA LEU A 23 -4.88 7.54 -12.89
C LEU A 23 -4.13 6.19 -12.98
N GLY A 24 -2.96 6.07 -12.40
CA GLY A 24 -2.18 4.82 -12.41
C GLY A 24 -1.40 4.60 -13.69
N GLN A 25 -1.19 5.63 -14.52
CA GLN A 25 -0.51 5.50 -15.79
C GLN A 25 0.99 5.22 -15.65
N SER A 26 1.57 4.59 -16.67
CA SER A 26 3.00 4.26 -16.68
C SER A 26 3.87 5.50 -16.76
N ALA A 27 5.15 5.41 -16.34
CA ALA A 27 6.10 6.50 -16.53
C ALA A 27 6.34 6.82 -18.02
N TYR A 28 6.16 5.83 -18.90
CA TYR A 28 6.22 6.03 -20.35
C TYR A 28 5.05 6.92 -20.81
N THR A 29 3.81 6.59 -20.44
CA THR A 29 2.64 7.41 -20.77
C THR A 29 2.81 8.85 -20.25
N ILE A 30 3.21 9.01 -18.99
CA ILE A 30 3.48 10.32 -18.39
C ILE A 30 4.52 11.10 -19.23
N SER A 31 5.60 10.43 -19.66
CA SER A 31 6.67 11.07 -20.44
C SER A 31 6.18 11.62 -21.77
N GLN A 32 5.25 10.91 -22.44
CA GLN A 32 4.68 11.35 -23.72
C GLN A 32 3.81 12.60 -23.55
N PHE A 33 2.91 12.61 -22.56
CA PHE A 33 2.01 13.74 -22.33
C PHE A 33 2.74 14.97 -21.78
N ALA A 34 3.61 14.78 -20.81
CA ALA A 34 4.39 15.87 -20.22
C ALA A 34 5.59 16.31 -21.09
N LYS A 35 5.86 15.63 -22.21
CA LYS A 35 7.00 15.90 -23.11
C LYS A 35 8.34 15.95 -22.38
N ILE A 36 8.59 14.98 -21.52
CA ILE A 36 9.83 14.85 -20.74
C ILE A 36 10.43 13.45 -20.92
N SER A 37 11.66 13.24 -20.49
CA SER A 37 12.26 11.91 -20.54
C SER A 37 11.51 10.91 -19.62
N LYS A 38 11.51 9.63 -19.97
CA LYS A 38 10.92 8.57 -19.15
C LYS A 38 11.51 8.51 -17.74
N THR A 39 12.82 8.75 -17.63
CA THR A 39 13.53 8.79 -16.35
C THR A 39 13.02 9.96 -15.51
N SER A 40 12.88 11.15 -16.10
CA SER A 40 12.34 12.33 -15.45
C SER A 40 10.89 12.10 -15.00
N ALA A 41 10.04 11.50 -15.84
CA ALA A 41 8.67 11.17 -15.51
C ALA A 41 8.59 10.22 -14.31
N TRP A 42 9.40 9.16 -14.30
CA TRP A 42 9.48 8.21 -13.18
C TRP A 42 9.92 8.90 -11.88
N PHE A 43 10.99 9.68 -11.95
CA PHE A 43 11.57 10.35 -10.77
C PHE A 43 10.60 11.38 -10.15
N ASN A 44 9.98 12.21 -10.98
CA ASN A 44 9.03 13.22 -10.51
C ASN A 44 7.72 12.60 -10.02
N ARG A 45 7.27 11.49 -10.60
CA ARG A 45 6.18 10.69 -10.03
C ARG A 45 6.50 10.20 -8.62
N GLN A 46 7.72 9.67 -8.38
CA GLN A 46 8.12 9.24 -7.03
C GLN A 46 8.16 10.41 -6.04
N LYS A 47 8.64 11.58 -6.47
CA LYS A 47 8.58 12.81 -5.66
C LYS A 47 7.14 13.17 -5.28
N PHE A 48 6.23 13.17 -6.24
CA PHE A 48 4.81 13.44 -6.00
C PHE A 48 4.20 12.44 -5.00
N MET A 49 4.45 11.16 -5.17
CA MET A 49 3.92 10.13 -4.28
C MET A 49 4.48 10.23 -2.85
N LYS A 50 5.75 10.62 -2.69
CA LYS A 50 6.34 10.93 -1.38
C LYS A 50 5.73 12.17 -0.74
N SER A 51 5.53 13.23 -1.51
CA SER A 51 4.94 14.48 -1.00
C SER A 51 3.50 14.29 -0.53
N SER A 52 2.74 13.39 -1.14
CA SER A 52 1.38 13.04 -0.70
C SER A 52 1.36 12.37 0.69
N GLN A 53 2.42 11.67 1.07
CA GLN A 53 2.59 11.16 2.45
C GLN A 53 2.81 12.31 3.44
N LEU A 54 3.66 13.28 3.09
CA LEU A 54 3.91 14.45 3.95
C LEU A 54 2.64 15.29 4.15
N ALA A 55 1.82 15.44 3.11
CA ALA A 55 0.53 16.12 3.23
C ALA A 55 -0.46 15.40 4.17
N LYS A 56 -0.38 14.07 4.26
CA LYS A 56 -1.18 13.28 5.22
C LYS A 56 -0.68 13.43 6.65
N THR A 57 0.64 13.53 6.87
CA THR A 57 1.19 13.74 8.21
C THR A 57 0.89 15.14 8.75
N GLN A 58 0.60 16.10 7.88
CA GLN A 58 0.20 17.47 8.27
C GLN A 58 -1.31 17.60 8.56
N LYS A 59 -2.15 16.69 8.05
CA LYS A 59 -3.56 16.61 8.46
C LYS A 59 -3.68 15.67 9.64
N PRO A 60 -4.46 16.00 10.68
CA PRO A 60 -4.70 15.07 11.76
C PRO A 60 -5.24 13.77 11.15
N PHE A 61 -4.53 12.68 11.38
CA PHE A 61 -4.95 11.36 10.89
C PHE A 61 -6.28 11.03 11.56
N THR A 62 -7.31 10.81 10.76
CA THR A 62 -8.60 10.35 11.28
C THR A 62 -8.42 8.93 11.78
N LYS A 63 -8.54 8.73 13.10
CA LYS A 63 -8.45 7.40 13.68
C LYS A 63 -9.48 6.46 13.03
N LEU A 64 -9.06 5.23 12.84
CA LEU A 64 -9.98 4.16 12.46
C LEU A 64 -10.93 3.90 13.61
N LYS A 65 -12.23 3.79 13.35
CA LYS A 65 -13.26 3.70 14.37
C LYS A 65 -14.42 2.77 14.00
N CYS A 66 -15.27 2.50 14.97
CA CYS A 66 -16.41 1.61 14.83
C CYS A 66 -15.97 0.17 14.51
N ARG A 67 -16.33 -0.34 13.36
CA ARG A 67 -15.90 -1.65 12.89
C ARG A 67 -14.69 -1.50 11.98
N ILE A 68 -13.60 -2.14 12.34
CA ILE A 68 -12.31 -2.07 11.65
C ILE A 68 -11.95 -3.46 11.16
N GLU A 69 -11.84 -3.65 9.86
CA GLU A 69 -11.32 -4.87 9.25
C GLU A 69 -9.81 -4.72 9.11
N ILE A 70 -9.04 -5.70 9.60
CA ILE A 70 -7.57 -5.71 9.53
C ILE A 70 -7.12 -7.04 8.93
N ASP A 71 -6.23 -6.98 7.96
CA ASP A 71 -5.65 -8.16 7.33
C ASP A 71 -4.34 -7.80 6.64
N GLU A 72 -3.41 -8.77 6.53
CA GLU A 72 -2.20 -8.59 5.77
C GLU A 72 -2.33 -9.11 4.34
N THR A 73 -1.60 -8.48 3.44
CA THR A 73 -1.43 -8.95 2.08
C THR A 73 0.03 -9.01 1.69
N PHE A 74 0.35 -9.90 0.76
CA PHE A 74 1.71 -10.09 0.29
C PHE A 74 1.80 -9.69 -1.17
N ILE A 75 2.84 -8.90 -1.48
CA ILE A 75 3.18 -8.50 -2.83
C ILE A 75 4.56 -9.04 -3.14
N LYS A 76 4.64 -9.79 -4.24
CA LYS A 76 5.92 -10.31 -4.73
C LYS A 76 6.70 -9.21 -5.41
N GLU A 77 7.98 -9.07 -5.08
CA GLU A 77 8.88 -8.21 -5.83
C GLU A 77 9.08 -8.77 -7.23
N ILE A 78 8.92 -7.93 -8.23
CA ILE A 78 9.15 -8.30 -9.62
C ILE A 78 10.46 -7.66 -10.06
N HIS A 79 11.49 -8.47 -10.19
CA HIS A 79 12.75 -8.04 -10.77
C HIS A 79 12.63 -8.05 -12.29
N LYS A 80 12.56 -6.85 -12.87
CA LYS A 80 12.62 -6.70 -14.33
C LYS A 80 14.08 -6.80 -14.79
N GLY A 81 14.33 -7.75 -15.63
CA GLY A 81 15.56 -7.85 -16.36
C GLY A 81 15.34 -8.80 -17.54
N ASN A 82 15.71 -8.37 -18.73
CA ASN A 82 15.81 -9.30 -19.84
C ASN A 82 17.14 -10.05 -19.64
N PHE A 83 17.13 -11.05 -18.77
CA PHE A 83 18.29 -11.91 -18.49
C PHE A 83 18.50 -12.85 -19.68
N LYS A 84 18.94 -12.29 -20.82
CA LYS A 84 19.30 -13.09 -22.00
C LYS A 84 20.49 -14.01 -21.71
N ASN A 85 21.36 -13.59 -20.80
CA ASN A 85 22.49 -14.41 -20.35
C ASN A 85 22.01 -15.31 -19.20
N PRO A 86 22.03 -16.65 -19.34
CA PRO A 86 21.69 -17.59 -18.28
C PRO A 86 22.62 -17.45 -17.05
N ASP A 87 23.86 -17.00 -17.26
CA ASP A 87 24.88 -16.84 -16.20
C ASP A 87 24.85 -15.45 -15.53
N ASP A 88 23.84 -14.61 -15.79
CA ASP A 88 23.72 -13.30 -15.13
C ASP A 88 23.61 -13.50 -13.59
N PRO A 89 24.57 -12.96 -12.80
CA PRO A 89 24.56 -13.14 -11.34
C PRO A 89 23.26 -12.70 -10.67
N ARG A 90 22.56 -11.72 -11.27
CA ARG A 90 21.25 -11.24 -10.78
C ARG A 90 20.16 -12.29 -10.95
N LYS A 91 20.18 -13.04 -12.05
CA LYS A 91 19.23 -14.13 -12.31
C LYS A 91 19.42 -15.23 -11.26
N LYS A 92 20.64 -15.67 -11.06
CA LYS A 92 20.99 -16.67 -10.04
C LYS A 92 20.55 -16.23 -8.64
N TRP A 93 20.87 -14.98 -8.27
CA TRP A 93 20.44 -14.43 -6.98
C TRP A 93 18.92 -14.41 -6.81
N ILE A 94 18.16 -14.04 -7.87
CA ILE A 94 16.67 -14.04 -7.85
C ILE A 94 16.15 -15.46 -7.68
N GLU A 95 16.70 -16.43 -8.39
CA GLU A 95 16.28 -17.83 -8.29
C GLU A 95 16.52 -18.40 -6.90
N GLU A 96 17.69 -18.12 -6.32
CA GLU A 96 18.07 -18.53 -4.97
C GLU A 96 17.21 -17.87 -3.87
N ASN A 97 16.78 -16.62 -4.09
CA ASN A 97 16.05 -15.82 -3.12
C ASN A 97 14.56 -15.66 -3.44
N ALA A 98 14.03 -16.34 -4.46
CA ALA A 98 12.66 -16.16 -4.96
C ALA A 98 11.57 -16.33 -3.87
N LYS A 99 11.82 -17.16 -2.86
CA LYS A 99 10.91 -17.35 -1.70
C LYS A 99 10.91 -16.16 -0.75
N ASP A 100 11.96 -15.35 -0.82
CA ASP A 100 12.24 -14.23 0.10
C ASP A 100 11.80 -12.87 -0.46
N LEU A 101 11.30 -12.85 -1.69
CA LEU A 101 10.94 -11.64 -2.42
C LEU A 101 9.47 -11.21 -2.18
N ASN A 102 8.92 -11.49 -1.00
CA ASN A 102 7.58 -11.04 -0.62
C ASN A 102 7.67 -9.86 0.33
N CYS A 103 6.95 -8.78 0.01
CA CYS A 103 6.70 -7.67 0.91
C CYS A 103 5.36 -7.88 1.61
N CYS A 104 5.36 -7.93 2.93
CA CYS A 104 4.16 -7.95 3.73
C CYS A 104 3.65 -6.51 3.88
N ILE A 105 2.36 -6.31 3.61
CA ILE A 105 1.65 -5.05 3.74
C ILE A 105 0.52 -5.27 4.74
N GLU A 106 0.54 -4.52 5.82
CA GLU A 106 -0.56 -4.46 6.77
C GLU A 106 -1.59 -3.45 6.29
N MET A 107 -2.85 -3.84 6.29
CA MET A 107 -3.96 -3.01 5.84
C MET A 107 -5.09 -3.02 6.85
N ALA A 108 -5.73 -1.88 7.04
CA ALA A 108 -6.94 -1.76 7.83
C ALA A 108 -7.93 -0.80 7.14
N ILE A 109 -9.22 -1.08 7.31
CA ILE A 109 -10.30 -0.22 6.84
C ILE A 109 -11.41 -0.15 7.87
N ASP A 110 -11.95 1.03 8.11
CA ASP A 110 -13.13 1.22 8.94
C ASP A 110 -14.44 1.34 8.12
N GLU A 111 -15.56 1.40 8.82
CA GLU A 111 -16.89 1.58 8.21
C GLU A 111 -17.02 2.89 7.42
N ASN A 112 -16.26 3.92 7.79
CA ASN A 112 -16.25 5.22 7.11
C ASN A 112 -15.31 5.23 5.89
N LYS A 113 -14.78 4.07 5.50
CA LYS A 113 -13.83 3.91 4.39
C LYS A 113 -12.49 4.64 4.59
N ASN A 114 -12.12 4.93 5.84
CA ASN A 114 -10.75 5.34 6.15
C ASN A 114 -9.83 4.14 6.01
N ILE A 115 -8.79 4.28 5.20
CA ILE A 115 -7.86 3.21 4.87
C ILE A 115 -6.49 3.51 5.48
N TYR A 116 -5.95 2.53 6.17
CA TYR A 116 -4.56 2.45 6.56
C TYR A 116 -3.88 1.36 5.75
N ALA A 117 -2.71 1.65 5.20
CA ALA A 117 -1.89 0.66 4.50
C ALA A 117 -0.42 1.01 4.68
N GLN A 118 0.37 0.07 5.20
CA GLN A 118 1.79 0.27 5.45
C GLN A 118 2.59 -1.00 5.21
N THR A 119 3.77 -0.84 4.60
CA THR A 119 4.73 -1.93 4.49
C THR A 119 5.34 -2.25 5.85
N THR A 120 5.50 -3.53 6.14
CA THR A 120 6.14 -3.97 7.38
C THR A 120 7.67 -3.94 7.29
N ASN A 121 8.23 -3.70 6.10
CA ASN A 121 9.65 -3.83 5.78
C ASN A 121 10.23 -5.21 6.15
N THR A 122 9.37 -6.19 6.35
CA THR A 122 9.70 -7.57 6.70
C THR A 122 8.85 -8.52 5.86
N LYS A 123 9.29 -9.77 5.75
CA LYS A 123 8.56 -10.83 5.03
C LYS A 123 7.26 -11.25 5.72
N ARG A 124 7.13 -10.95 7.01
CA ARG A 124 6.00 -11.34 7.85
C ARG A 124 5.71 -10.23 8.85
N LEU A 125 4.46 -10.15 9.26
CA LEU A 125 4.05 -9.32 10.37
C LEU A 125 4.72 -9.83 11.66
N THR A 126 5.33 -8.93 12.43
CA THR A 126 5.98 -9.25 13.70
C THR A 126 5.24 -8.58 14.86
N LYS A 127 5.29 -9.20 16.05
CA LYS A 127 4.69 -8.64 17.26
C LYS A 127 5.21 -7.23 17.57
N LYS A 128 6.52 -7.02 17.41
CA LYS A 128 7.14 -5.71 17.62
C LYS A 128 6.56 -4.67 16.68
N TRP A 129 6.49 -4.99 15.38
CA TRP A 129 5.94 -4.07 14.40
C TRP A 129 4.48 -3.71 14.70
N VAL A 130 3.65 -4.69 15.04
CA VAL A 130 2.24 -4.52 15.43
C VAL A 130 2.11 -3.58 16.63
N GLN A 131 2.92 -3.78 17.67
CA GLN A 131 2.90 -2.95 18.88
C GLN A 131 3.31 -1.50 18.63
N GLU A 132 4.22 -1.28 17.68
CA GLU A 132 4.72 0.06 17.34
C GLU A 132 3.77 0.82 16.41
N ASN A 133 3.06 0.12 15.52
CA ASN A 133 2.30 0.75 14.43
C ASN A 133 0.78 0.71 14.62
N LEU A 134 0.21 -0.38 15.14
CA LEU A 134 -1.23 -0.51 15.38
C LEU A 134 -1.60 -0.06 16.80
N THR A 135 -1.48 1.23 17.07
CA THR A 135 -1.61 1.82 18.40
C THR A 135 -2.93 2.59 18.57
N SER A 136 -3.19 3.06 19.77
CA SER A 136 -4.31 3.98 20.07
C SER A 136 -4.21 5.34 19.37
N LYS A 137 -3.07 5.66 18.74
CA LYS A 137 -2.96 6.80 17.81
C LYS A 137 -3.67 6.54 16.50
N LEU A 138 -3.67 5.29 16.04
CA LEU A 138 -4.29 4.85 14.79
C LEU A 138 -5.73 4.38 14.99
N ILE A 139 -6.02 3.69 16.08
CA ILE A 139 -7.29 3.01 16.34
C ILE A 139 -7.98 3.69 17.52
N GLU A 140 -9.27 3.99 17.38
CA GLU A 140 -10.10 4.55 18.43
C GLU A 140 -10.48 3.47 19.44
N GLU A 141 -10.42 3.81 20.74
CA GLU A 141 -10.84 2.91 21.83
C GLU A 141 -12.29 2.46 21.63
N LYS A 142 -12.64 1.28 22.16
CA LYS A 142 -13.98 0.68 22.08
C LYS A 142 -14.45 0.30 20.67
N SER A 143 -13.57 0.41 19.66
CA SER A 143 -13.86 -0.11 18.32
C SER A 143 -13.90 -1.65 18.30
N ILE A 144 -14.48 -2.21 17.24
CA ILE A 144 -14.53 -3.67 17.01
C ILE A 144 -13.51 -3.99 15.92
N ILE A 145 -12.46 -4.70 16.29
CA ILE A 145 -11.46 -5.19 15.33
C ILE A 145 -11.93 -6.54 14.80
N VAL A 146 -11.99 -6.67 13.49
CA VAL A 146 -12.35 -7.89 12.77
C VAL A 146 -11.13 -8.36 11.98
N CYS A 147 -10.64 -9.56 12.25
CA CYS A 147 -9.45 -10.11 11.62
C CYS A 147 -9.54 -11.65 11.50
N ASP A 148 -8.55 -12.24 10.85
CA ASP A 148 -8.34 -13.67 10.87
C ASP A 148 -7.88 -14.17 12.27
N MET A 149 -7.57 -15.45 12.36
CA MET A 149 -7.19 -16.10 13.64
C MET A 149 -5.77 -15.77 14.13
N GLN A 150 -5.07 -14.78 13.54
CA GLN A 150 -3.72 -14.46 13.97
C GLN A 150 -3.65 -13.96 15.42
N ILE A 151 -2.72 -14.55 16.18
CA ILE A 151 -2.50 -14.24 17.60
C ILE A 151 -2.00 -12.80 17.81
N LEU A 152 -1.34 -12.24 16.81
CA LEU A 152 -0.78 -10.89 16.87
C LEU A 152 -1.84 -9.82 17.16
N TYR A 153 -3.04 -9.97 16.64
CA TYR A 153 -4.14 -9.03 16.85
C TYR A 153 -4.74 -9.03 18.26
N ASP A 154 -4.51 -10.08 19.06
CA ASP A 154 -4.84 -10.05 20.49
C ASP A 154 -4.07 -8.95 21.23
N THR A 155 -2.81 -8.75 20.84
CA THR A 155 -1.99 -7.68 21.39
C THR A 155 -2.53 -6.31 21.01
N VAL A 156 -2.97 -6.12 19.75
CA VAL A 156 -3.59 -4.87 19.28
C VAL A 156 -4.84 -4.55 20.10
N ALA A 157 -5.76 -5.52 20.20
CA ALA A 157 -7.03 -5.33 20.91
C ALA A 157 -6.82 -4.93 22.38
N LYS A 158 -5.88 -5.58 23.09
CA LYS A 158 -5.52 -5.24 24.46
C LYS A 158 -4.93 -3.84 24.57
N GLN A 159 -4.01 -3.50 23.67
CA GLN A 159 -3.30 -2.21 23.68
C GLN A 159 -4.22 -1.03 23.34
N THR A 160 -5.19 -1.25 22.47
CA THR A 160 -6.15 -0.22 22.01
C THR A 160 -7.48 -0.25 22.77
N LYS A 161 -7.67 -1.18 23.71
CA LYS A 161 -8.92 -1.39 24.46
C LYS A 161 -10.13 -1.65 23.52
N CYS A 162 -9.90 -2.37 22.45
CA CYS A 162 -10.90 -2.73 21.45
C CYS A 162 -11.45 -4.14 21.67
N THR A 163 -12.65 -4.39 21.16
CA THR A 163 -13.22 -5.73 21.09
C THR A 163 -12.68 -6.45 19.87
N LEU A 164 -12.17 -7.68 20.03
CA LEU A 164 -11.62 -8.46 18.94
C LEU A 164 -12.62 -9.53 18.49
N LYS A 165 -12.92 -9.58 17.20
CA LYS A 165 -13.69 -10.65 16.54
C LYS A 165 -12.81 -11.36 15.53
N LYS A 166 -12.51 -12.63 15.81
CA LYS A 166 -11.69 -13.49 14.95
C LYS A 166 -12.55 -14.47 14.15
N PHE A 167 -12.17 -14.69 12.90
CA PHE A 167 -12.83 -15.63 12.01
C PHE A 167 -11.84 -16.65 11.47
N LYS A 168 -12.19 -17.93 11.51
CA LYS A 168 -11.38 -18.98 10.88
C LYS A 168 -11.70 -19.07 9.40
N SER A 169 -10.71 -18.89 8.55
CA SER A 169 -10.90 -18.86 7.09
C SER A 169 -11.45 -20.17 6.49
N LYS A 170 -11.36 -21.31 7.23
CA LYS A 170 -11.80 -22.63 6.75
C LYS A 170 -13.23 -23.01 7.15
N GLU A 171 -13.80 -22.42 8.20
CA GLU A 171 -15.05 -22.93 8.81
C GLU A 171 -16.34 -22.29 8.26
N ASN A 172 -16.29 -21.20 7.52
CA ASN A 172 -17.47 -20.59 6.91
C ASN A 172 -17.07 -19.56 5.86
N LYS A 173 -16.78 -20.00 4.64
CA LYS A 173 -16.35 -19.13 3.55
C LYS A 173 -17.31 -17.96 3.31
N GLU A 174 -18.62 -18.17 3.38
CA GLU A 174 -19.61 -17.10 3.17
C GLU A 174 -19.64 -16.08 4.30
N LEU A 175 -19.54 -16.50 5.57
CA LEU A 175 -19.49 -15.61 6.71
C LEU A 175 -18.20 -14.83 6.78
N ASN A 176 -17.07 -15.49 6.49
CA ASN A 176 -15.75 -14.87 6.44
C ASN A 176 -15.67 -13.83 5.34
N TYR A 177 -16.20 -14.15 4.14
CA TYR A 177 -16.25 -13.21 3.04
C TYR A 177 -17.05 -11.94 3.41
N LYS A 178 -18.22 -12.09 4.06
CA LYS A 178 -19.01 -10.94 4.54
C LYS A 178 -18.27 -10.12 5.60
N ASN A 179 -17.49 -10.77 6.44
CA ASN A 179 -16.81 -10.11 7.57
C ASN A 179 -15.53 -9.37 7.18
N LEU A 180 -14.82 -9.79 6.13
CA LEU A 180 -13.60 -9.15 5.62
C LEU A 180 -13.74 -8.67 4.16
N SER A 181 -14.97 -8.40 3.72
CA SER A 181 -15.25 -8.08 2.32
C SER A 181 -14.66 -6.75 1.87
N ASN A 182 -14.64 -5.76 2.77
CA ASN A 182 -14.10 -4.45 2.41
C ASN A 182 -12.59 -4.50 2.23
N ILE A 183 -11.87 -5.13 3.18
CA ILE A 183 -10.42 -5.24 3.09
C ILE A 183 -10.00 -6.10 1.91
N SER A 184 -10.70 -7.21 1.64
CA SER A 184 -10.41 -8.08 0.49
C SER A 184 -10.57 -7.36 -0.84
N LYS A 185 -11.58 -6.48 -0.98
CA LYS A 185 -11.75 -5.62 -2.17
C LYS A 185 -10.56 -4.66 -2.35
N ILE A 186 -10.11 -4.03 -1.27
CA ILE A 186 -8.98 -3.10 -1.33
C ILE A 186 -7.69 -3.84 -1.67
N GLN A 187 -7.47 -5.02 -1.08
CA GLN A 187 -6.30 -5.85 -1.39
C GLN A 187 -6.29 -6.27 -2.87
N SER A 188 -7.45 -6.65 -3.41
CA SER A 188 -7.58 -7.01 -4.83
C SER A 188 -7.29 -5.81 -5.73
N SER A 189 -7.89 -4.65 -5.44
CA SER A 189 -7.63 -3.40 -6.16
C SER A 189 -6.18 -2.95 -6.06
N LEU A 190 -5.53 -3.15 -4.91
CA LEU A 190 -4.11 -2.85 -4.74
C LEU A 190 -3.25 -3.76 -5.63
N LYS A 191 -3.53 -5.06 -5.64
CA LYS A 191 -2.78 -6.03 -6.46
C LYS A 191 -2.95 -5.70 -7.94
N GLU A 192 -4.17 -5.44 -8.39
CA GLU A 192 -4.45 -5.01 -9.76
C GLU A 192 -3.68 -3.72 -10.10
N PHE A 193 -3.78 -2.72 -9.27
CA PHE A 193 -3.06 -1.45 -9.45
C PHE A 193 -1.54 -1.64 -9.56
N ILE A 194 -0.94 -2.49 -8.73
CA ILE A 194 0.49 -2.76 -8.76
C ILE A 194 0.91 -3.48 -10.02
N THR A 195 0.07 -4.39 -10.56
CA THR A 195 0.37 -5.10 -11.80
C THR A 195 0.52 -4.18 -13.00
N HIS A 196 -0.22 -3.06 -13.07
CA HIS A 196 -0.08 -2.06 -14.14
C HIS A 196 1.32 -1.44 -14.22
N TYR A 197 2.06 -1.41 -13.13
CA TYR A 197 3.44 -0.89 -13.12
C TYR A 197 4.49 -1.93 -13.51
N HIS A 198 4.05 -3.18 -13.74
CA HIS A 198 4.91 -4.29 -14.15
C HIS A 198 6.17 -4.49 -13.28
N GLY A 199 6.09 -4.22 -12.01
CA GLY A 199 7.14 -4.37 -11.01
C GLY A 199 7.48 -3.08 -10.30
N ILE A 200 7.34 -3.15 -8.98
CA ILE A 200 7.69 -2.09 -8.05
C ILE A 200 8.71 -2.68 -7.09
N GLY A 201 9.89 -2.07 -7.00
CA GLY A 201 10.86 -2.44 -5.98
C GLY A 201 10.32 -2.16 -4.57
N PHE A 202 10.67 -2.99 -3.59
CA PHE A 202 10.17 -2.89 -2.21
C PHE A 202 10.34 -1.51 -1.59
N THR A 203 11.46 -0.84 -1.88
CA THR A 203 11.74 0.52 -1.40
C THR A 203 10.71 1.56 -1.84
N ASN A 204 9.98 1.30 -2.91
CA ASN A 204 9.01 2.22 -3.48
C ASN A 204 7.55 1.83 -3.20
N ILE A 205 7.27 0.62 -2.70
CA ILE A 205 5.90 0.15 -2.47
C ILE A 205 5.12 1.13 -1.60
N GLN A 206 5.71 1.63 -0.51
CA GLN A 206 5.05 2.57 0.38
C GLN A 206 4.57 3.84 -0.36
N ASN A 207 5.31 4.34 -1.34
CA ASN A 207 4.90 5.50 -2.14
C ASN A 207 3.58 5.23 -2.89
N TYR A 208 3.38 4.00 -3.36
CA TYR A 208 2.15 3.59 -4.04
C TYR A 208 1.00 3.35 -3.06
N LEU A 209 1.28 2.83 -1.87
CA LEU A 209 0.28 2.69 -0.79
C LEU A 209 -0.24 4.04 -0.31
N ASN A 210 0.61 5.05 -0.25
CA ASN A 210 0.22 6.41 0.15
C ASN A 210 -0.90 6.97 -0.72
N ARG A 211 -0.97 6.52 -1.98
CA ARG A 211 -2.04 6.88 -2.90
C ARG A 211 -3.39 6.28 -2.51
N LEU A 212 -3.44 5.04 -1.99
CA LEU A 212 -4.70 4.39 -1.64
C LEU A 212 -5.51 5.20 -0.62
N GLY A 213 -4.85 5.83 0.33
CA GLY A 213 -5.52 6.70 1.29
C GLY A 213 -5.69 8.16 0.84
N ALA A 214 -5.23 8.55 -0.35
CA ALA A 214 -5.35 9.91 -0.89
C ALA A 214 -6.54 10.09 -1.83
N LYS A 215 -7.19 9.00 -2.25
CA LYS A 215 -8.44 9.04 -3.03
C LYS A 215 -9.54 8.30 -2.29
N PRO A 216 -10.77 8.82 -2.27
CA PRO A 216 -11.90 7.91 -2.36
C PRO A 216 -11.64 7.07 -3.62
N LEU A 217 -11.67 5.75 -3.49
CA LEU A 217 -11.66 4.82 -4.61
C LEU A 217 -12.86 5.13 -5.50
N ILE A 218 -12.73 6.10 -6.40
CA ILE A 218 -13.54 6.18 -7.59
C ILE A 218 -12.93 5.16 -8.55
N LEU A 219 -13.08 3.90 -8.21
CA LEU A 219 -13.17 2.83 -9.18
C LEU A 219 -14.64 2.76 -9.57
N THR A 220 -15.05 3.73 -10.35
CA THR A 220 -16.22 3.58 -11.20
C THR A 220 -15.70 2.95 -12.49
N ILE A 221 -16.16 1.71 -12.72
CA ILE A 221 -16.22 0.91 -13.95
C ILE A 221 -14.98 0.18 -14.31
#